data_27d8a2ccb3d4906b6a68df47d05af1c7
#
_entry.id   27d8a2ccb3d4906b6a68df47d05af1c7
#
_cell.length_a   1.000
_cell.length_b   1.000
_cell.length_c   1.000
_cell.angle_alpha   90.00
_cell.angle_beta   90.00
_cell.angle_gamma   90.00
#
_symmetry.space_group_name_H-M   'P 1'
#
loop_
_entity.id
_entity.type
_entity.pdbx_description
1 polymer ?
#
loop_
_entity_poly.entity_id
_entity_poly.type
_entity_poly.pdbx_seq_one_letter_code
_entity_poly.pdbx_strand_id
1 'polypeptide(L)'
;AYLRTFGFIHISPPCQAKCTLTLGSNARFGKTYVDIYPEVRDLMYASGVPGSIENPSSRPDMVLCGEMFGLGVIRHRKFELVNWSASKPVHVKHRGRVRGWRHGVYYDGPYVQAYGNGGGKADVPELQEAMGIHWTDVRKELTEAIPPAYGEYILRRFLAA
;
A
#
# COMPACT_ATOMS: atom_id res chain seq x y z
N ALA A 1 23.06 -3.03 14.77
CA ALA A 1 23.35 -1.81 15.55
C ALA A 1 22.67 -0.58 14.96
N TYR A 2 22.77 -0.32 13.64
CA TYR A 2 22.25 0.91 12.99
C TYR A 2 20.73 1.10 13.14
N LEU A 3 19.91 0.05 12.98
CA LEU A 3 18.45 0.17 13.10
C LEU A 3 18.00 0.74 14.46
N ARG A 4 18.74 0.48 15.52
CA ARG A 4 18.41 0.95 16.89
C ARG A 4 18.62 2.45 17.12
N THR A 5 19.10 3.18 16.13
CA THR A 5 19.20 4.65 16.18
C THR A 5 17.89 5.35 15.81
N PHE A 6 16.92 4.60 15.27
CA PHE A 6 15.62 5.14 14.88
C PHE A 6 14.55 4.89 15.96
N GLY A 7 13.66 5.84 16.16
CA GLY A 7 12.52 5.70 17.08
C GLY A 7 11.36 4.91 16.46
N PHE A 8 11.27 4.86 15.13
CA PHE A 8 10.28 4.11 14.38
C PHE A 8 10.82 3.80 12.97
N ILE A 9 10.50 2.60 12.44
CA ILE A 9 10.91 2.18 11.10
C ILE A 9 9.70 1.71 10.31
N HIS A 10 9.48 2.31 9.14
CA HIS A 10 8.52 1.79 8.15
C HIS A 10 9.26 1.20 6.96
N ILE A 11 8.84 0.01 6.53
CA ILE A 11 9.39 -0.67 5.35
C ILE A 11 8.27 -1.24 4.47
N SER A 12 8.53 -1.24 3.16
CA SER A 12 7.68 -1.84 2.14
C SER A 12 8.55 -2.67 1.20
N PRO A 13 8.92 -3.91 1.59
CA PRO A 13 9.77 -4.76 0.75
C PRO A 13 9.08 -5.14 -0.55
N PRO A 14 9.86 -5.35 -1.64
CA PRO A 14 9.32 -5.74 -2.93
C PRO A 14 8.39 -6.95 -2.85
N CYS A 15 7.21 -6.85 -3.45
CA CYS A 15 6.17 -7.89 -3.39
C CYS A 15 6.04 -8.72 -4.69
N GLN A 16 6.86 -8.46 -5.72
CA GLN A 16 6.73 -9.06 -7.04
C GLN A 16 6.81 -10.59 -7.03
N ALA A 17 7.51 -11.18 -6.06
CA ALA A 17 7.62 -12.63 -5.89
C ALA A 17 6.28 -13.30 -5.53
N LYS A 18 5.38 -12.60 -4.82
CA LYS A 18 4.15 -13.16 -4.23
C LYS A 18 2.87 -12.40 -4.57
N CYS A 19 2.97 -11.24 -5.23
CA CYS A 19 1.81 -10.44 -5.56
C CYS A 19 0.98 -11.10 -6.66
N THR A 20 -0.31 -11.31 -6.42
CA THR A 20 -1.24 -11.92 -7.39
C THR A 20 -1.30 -11.18 -8.72
N LEU A 21 -1.09 -9.87 -8.74
CA LEU A 21 -1.06 -9.07 -9.96
C LEU A 21 0.15 -9.38 -10.85
N THR A 22 1.24 -9.87 -10.28
CA THR A 22 2.48 -10.15 -11.02
C THR A 22 2.71 -11.64 -11.28
N LEU A 23 2.11 -12.54 -10.52
CA LEU A 23 2.33 -13.98 -10.67
C LEU A 23 2.05 -14.49 -12.08
N GLY A 24 0.93 -14.10 -12.68
CA GLY A 24 0.58 -14.50 -14.05
C GLY A 24 1.55 -13.96 -15.10
N SER A 25 1.97 -12.70 -14.98
CA SER A 25 2.94 -12.09 -15.89
C SER A 25 4.35 -12.65 -15.68
N ASN A 26 4.73 -12.93 -14.44
CA ASN A 26 6.01 -13.56 -14.12
C ASN A 26 6.13 -14.93 -14.78
N ALA A 27 5.10 -15.78 -14.61
CA ALA A 27 5.05 -17.09 -15.26
C ALA A 27 5.12 -16.98 -16.79
N ARG A 28 4.34 -16.04 -17.38
CA ARG A 28 4.30 -15.85 -18.84
C ARG A 28 5.62 -15.38 -19.44
N PHE A 29 6.37 -14.53 -18.71
CA PHE A 29 7.62 -13.93 -19.21
C PHE A 29 8.88 -14.53 -18.58
N GLY A 30 8.77 -15.64 -17.85
CA GLY A 30 9.90 -16.31 -17.21
C GLY A 30 10.65 -15.44 -16.18
N LYS A 31 9.95 -14.47 -15.55
CA LYS A 31 10.57 -13.58 -14.58
C LYS A 31 10.58 -14.22 -13.19
N THR A 32 11.74 -14.22 -12.56
CA THR A 32 11.92 -14.69 -11.18
C THR A 32 12.31 -13.52 -10.28
N TYR A 33 11.69 -13.45 -9.12
CA TYR A 33 11.99 -12.44 -8.10
C TYR A 33 12.29 -13.12 -6.77
N VAL A 34 13.28 -12.61 -6.06
CA VAL A 34 13.61 -13.08 -4.71
C VAL A 34 12.58 -12.52 -3.73
N ASP A 35 12.02 -13.39 -2.89
CA ASP A 35 11.15 -12.98 -1.79
C ASP A 35 11.99 -12.65 -0.57
N ILE A 36 12.27 -11.37 -0.37
CA ILE A 36 13.05 -10.88 0.78
C ILE A 36 12.17 -10.54 1.99
N TYR A 37 10.84 -10.66 1.88
CA TYR A 37 9.93 -10.30 2.96
C TYR A 37 10.18 -11.07 4.26
N PRO A 38 10.40 -12.42 4.26
CA PRO A 38 10.64 -13.14 5.50
C PRO A 38 11.90 -12.68 6.23
N GLU A 39 13.00 -12.50 5.49
CA GLU A 39 14.29 -12.05 6.06
C GLU A 39 14.18 -10.63 6.66
N VAL A 40 13.59 -9.71 5.91
CA VAL A 40 13.41 -8.33 6.34
C VAL A 40 12.49 -8.28 7.58
N ARG A 41 11.45 -9.11 7.61
CA ARG A 41 10.56 -9.24 8.76
C ARG A 41 11.31 -9.68 10.02
N ASP A 42 12.11 -10.73 9.91
CA ASP A 42 12.88 -11.28 11.03
C ASP A 42 13.90 -10.26 11.57
N LEU A 43 14.58 -9.53 10.67
CA LEU A 43 15.48 -8.44 11.04
C LEU A 43 14.75 -7.30 11.78
N MET A 44 13.55 -6.95 11.35
CA MET A 44 12.75 -5.91 12.02
C MET A 44 12.37 -6.34 13.45
N TYR A 45 11.88 -7.57 13.64
CA TYR A 45 11.57 -8.08 14.98
C TYR A 45 12.81 -8.17 15.88
N ALA A 46 13.92 -8.68 15.35
CA ALA A 46 15.18 -8.80 16.07
C ALA A 46 15.82 -7.44 16.44
N SER A 47 15.47 -6.37 15.74
CA SER A 47 15.97 -5.02 16.03
C SER A 47 15.49 -4.49 17.37
N GLY A 48 14.29 -4.92 17.81
CA GLY A 48 13.57 -4.36 18.97
C GLY A 48 12.99 -2.97 18.73
N VAL A 49 13.19 -2.38 17.55
CA VAL A 49 12.67 -1.04 17.20
C VAL A 49 11.21 -1.15 16.79
N PRO A 50 10.32 -0.30 17.31
CA PRO A 50 8.95 -0.22 16.82
C PRO A 50 8.89 0.13 15.33
N GLY A 51 7.92 -0.45 14.61
CA GLY A 51 7.81 -0.15 13.20
C GLY A 51 6.59 -0.77 12.54
N SER A 52 6.51 -0.64 11.21
CA SER A 52 5.48 -1.26 10.39
C SER A 52 6.04 -1.82 9.10
N ILE A 53 5.50 -2.94 8.65
CA ILE A 53 5.84 -3.58 7.37
C ILE A 53 4.60 -3.57 6.50
N GLU A 54 4.65 -2.92 5.33
CA GLU A 54 3.62 -3.06 4.30
C GLU A 54 4.01 -4.17 3.34
N ASN A 55 3.15 -5.17 3.19
CA ASN A 55 3.30 -6.19 2.16
C ASN A 55 1.99 -6.96 1.94
N PRO A 56 1.61 -7.30 0.69
CA PRO A 56 0.44 -8.14 0.41
C PRO A 56 0.46 -9.50 1.11
N SER A 57 1.65 -10.03 1.36
CA SER A 57 1.87 -11.33 2.03
C SER A 57 1.89 -11.24 3.55
N SER A 58 1.88 -10.03 4.13
CA SER A 58 1.90 -9.86 5.58
C SER A 58 0.66 -10.44 6.27
N ARG A 59 0.81 -10.81 7.54
CA ARG A 59 -0.32 -11.06 8.45
C ARG A 59 -0.73 -9.72 9.05
N PRO A 60 -1.79 -9.06 8.54
CA PRO A 60 -2.02 -7.67 8.87
C PRO A 60 -2.60 -7.50 10.28
N ASP A 61 -1.98 -6.63 11.05
CA ASP A 61 -2.59 -6.03 12.24
C ASP A 61 -3.56 -4.92 11.83
N MET A 62 -3.24 -4.21 10.74
CA MET A 62 -4.08 -3.18 10.15
C MET A 62 -4.24 -3.38 8.64
N VAL A 63 -5.46 -3.10 8.15
CA VAL A 63 -5.72 -2.92 6.72
C VAL A 63 -6.24 -1.50 6.53
N LEU A 64 -5.50 -0.69 5.77
CA LEU A 64 -5.90 0.68 5.47
C LEU A 64 -6.45 0.77 4.06
N CYS A 65 -7.40 1.67 3.86
CA CYS A 65 -8.10 1.92 2.61
C CYS A 65 -8.21 3.42 2.37
N GLY A 66 -8.08 3.87 1.12
CA GLY A 66 -8.17 5.29 0.78
C GLY A 66 -9.48 5.94 1.22
N GLU A 67 -10.57 5.20 1.22
CA GLU A 67 -11.86 5.68 1.71
C GLU A 67 -11.82 6.15 3.17
N MET A 68 -11.04 5.50 4.02
CA MET A 68 -10.88 5.88 5.44
C MET A 68 -10.27 7.27 5.61
N PHE A 69 -9.63 7.80 4.58
CA PHE A 69 -8.92 9.08 4.55
C PHE A 69 -9.53 10.07 3.56
N GLY A 70 -10.71 9.78 3.00
CA GLY A 70 -11.35 10.64 2.01
C GLY A 70 -10.64 10.69 0.65
N LEU A 71 -9.72 9.76 0.37
CA LEU A 71 -8.97 9.73 -0.88
C LEU A 71 -9.81 9.28 -2.08
N GLY A 72 -9.36 9.63 -3.28
CA GLY A 72 -9.99 9.21 -4.55
C GLY A 72 -9.61 7.80 -5.00
N VAL A 73 -9.08 6.95 -4.12
CA VAL A 73 -8.69 5.57 -4.38
C VAL A 73 -9.20 4.62 -3.30
N ILE A 74 -9.53 3.38 -3.65
CA ILE A 74 -9.81 2.33 -2.65
C ILE A 74 -8.50 1.83 -2.03
N ARG A 75 -7.56 1.35 -2.82
CA ARG A 75 -6.17 0.97 -2.50
C ARG A 75 -5.95 0.36 -1.11
N HIS A 76 -6.52 -0.81 -0.84
CA HIS A 76 -6.24 -1.55 0.39
C HIS A 76 -4.75 -1.89 0.51
N ARG A 77 -4.18 -1.62 1.69
CA ARG A 77 -2.82 -2.00 2.06
C ARG A 77 -2.79 -2.67 3.41
N LYS A 78 -2.01 -3.73 3.50
CA LYS A 78 -1.84 -4.54 4.70
C LYS A 78 -0.59 -4.11 5.44
N PHE A 79 -0.72 -3.84 6.74
CA PHE A 79 0.38 -3.45 7.60
C PHE A 79 0.50 -4.41 8.77
N GLU A 80 1.68 -4.96 8.97
CA GLU A 80 2.08 -5.67 10.17
C GLU A 80 2.78 -4.68 11.10
N LEU A 81 2.40 -4.65 12.38
CA LEU A 81 3.03 -3.82 13.40
C LEU A 81 4.14 -4.63 14.08
N VAL A 82 5.32 -4.05 14.19
CA VAL A 82 6.52 -4.73 14.69
C VAL A 82 6.95 -4.08 16.00
N ASN A 83 7.10 -4.88 17.06
CA ASN A 83 7.55 -4.47 18.40
C ASN A 83 6.64 -3.43 19.09
N TRP A 84 5.39 -3.29 18.63
CA TRP A 84 4.32 -2.53 19.26
C TRP A 84 2.96 -3.03 18.80
N SER A 85 1.88 -2.53 19.39
CA SER A 85 0.52 -2.93 19.01
C SER A 85 -0.45 -1.76 19.06
N ALA A 86 -1.51 -1.84 18.26
CA ALA A 86 -2.63 -0.92 18.30
C ALA A 86 -3.93 -1.62 17.89
N SER A 87 -5.06 -1.05 18.27
CA SER A 87 -6.36 -1.58 17.86
C SER A 87 -6.56 -1.47 16.35
N LYS A 88 -7.23 -2.47 15.76
CA LYS A 88 -7.57 -2.46 14.34
C LYS A 88 -8.48 -1.27 14.01
N PRO A 89 -8.20 -0.54 12.92
CA PRO A 89 -9.10 0.51 12.49
C PRO A 89 -10.42 -0.08 11.97
N VAL A 90 -11.50 0.66 12.15
CA VAL A 90 -12.79 0.31 11.54
C VAL A 90 -12.73 0.70 10.06
N HIS A 91 -12.97 -0.28 9.19
CA HIS A 91 -13.08 -0.02 7.76
C HIS A 91 -14.45 0.58 7.44
N VAL A 92 -14.46 1.74 6.78
CA VAL A 92 -15.70 2.40 6.35
C VAL A 92 -16.20 1.81 5.03
N LYS A 93 -17.51 1.84 4.81
CA LYS A 93 -18.12 1.37 3.56
C LYS A 93 -17.70 2.29 2.40
N HIS A 94 -17.29 1.68 1.29
CA HIS A 94 -16.94 2.44 0.08
C HIS A 94 -18.16 3.18 -0.49
N ARG A 95 -17.97 4.44 -0.91
CA ARG A 95 -18.99 5.28 -1.55
C ARG A 95 -19.44 4.74 -2.91
N GLY A 96 -18.66 3.88 -3.55
CA GLY A 96 -18.97 3.35 -4.88
C GLY A 96 -17.89 2.40 -5.41
N ARG A 97 -17.79 2.34 -6.73
CA ARG A 97 -16.81 1.51 -7.46
C ARG A 97 -15.68 2.38 -8.03
N VAL A 98 -14.59 1.72 -8.40
CA VAL A 98 -13.53 2.33 -9.21
C VAL A 98 -14.07 2.59 -10.62
N ARG A 99 -13.88 3.82 -11.12
CA ARG A 99 -14.29 4.27 -12.45
C ARG A 99 -13.58 3.46 -13.54
N GLY A 100 -14.29 3.17 -14.62
CA GLY A 100 -13.73 2.54 -15.81
C GLY A 100 -14.54 1.36 -16.35
N TRP A 101 -14.04 0.78 -17.45
CA TRP A 101 -14.66 -0.33 -18.14
C TRP A 101 -14.37 -1.68 -17.45
N ARG A 102 -15.40 -2.51 -17.28
CA ARG A 102 -15.29 -3.89 -16.79
C ARG A 102 -16.31 -4.78 -17.51
N HIS A 103 -15.82 -5.79 -18.21
CA HIS A 103 -16.68 -6.74 -18.94
C HIS A 103 -17.71 -6.06 -19.85
N GLY A 104 -17.29 -5.01 -20.59
CA GLY A 104 -18.16 -4.28 -21.52
C GLY A 104 -19.11 -3.25 -20.87
N VAL A 105 -19.07 -3.09 -19.54
CA VAL A 105 -19.87 -2.11 -18.80
C VAL A 105 -18.97 -1.00 -18.28
N TYR A 106 -19.33 0.26 -18.51
CA TYR A 106 -18.67 1.41 -17.91
C TYR A 106 -19.27 1.71 -16.55
N TYR A 107 -18.42 1.87 -15.54
CA TYR A 107 -18.79 2.31 -14.20
C TYR A 107 -18.28 3.72 -13.98
N ASP A 108 -19.19 4.63 -13.65
CA ASP A 108 -18.86 5.98 -13.22
C ASP A 108 -18.85 6.00 -11.70
N GLY A 109 -17.67 5.88 -11.13
CA GLY A 109 -17.50 5.80 -9.67
C GLY A 109 -16.54 6.85 -9.14
N PRO A 110 -16.59 7.11 -7.80
CA PRO A 110 -15.83 8.18 -7.16
C PRO A 110 -14.33 7.89 -7.03
N TYR A 111 -13.88 6.70 -7.44
CA TYR A 111 -12.48 6.31 -7.29
C TYR A 111 -11.80 6.12 -8.63
N VAL A 112 -10.55 6.54 -8.71
CA VAL A 112 -9.69 6.30 -9.87
C VAL A 112 -8.86 5.03 -9.70
N GLN A 113 -8.42 4.46 -10.82
CA GLN A 113 -7.54 3.31 -10.85
C GLN A 113 -6.08 3.76 -10.68
N ALA A 114 -5.49 3.51 -9.51
CA ALA A 114 -4.10 3.85 -9.19
C ALA A 114 -3.18 2.61 -9.20
N TYR A 115 -3.34 1.69 -10.16
CA TYR A 115 -2.50 0.50 -10.32
C TYR A 115 -2.40 0.06 -11.78
N GLY A 116 -1.27 -0.55 -12.12
CA GLY A 116 -1.03 -1.13 -13.44
C GLY A 116 -1.12 -0.17 -14.62
N ASN A 117 -1.10 -0.75 -15.81
CA ASN A 117 -1.18 -0.04 -17.09
C ASN A 117 -2.53 -0.18 -17.81
N GLY A 118 -3.57 -0.69 -17.13
CA GLY A 118 -4.88 -0.99 -17.69
C GLY A 118 -5.71 0.21 -18.17
N GLY A 119 -6.83 -0.07 -18.84
CA GLY A 119 -7.77 0.95 -19.34
C GLY A 119 -8.49 1.71 -18.21
N GLY A 120 -9.11 2.85 -18.56
CA GLY A 120 -9.80 3.70 -17.59
C GLY A 120 -8.86 4.52 -16.71
N LYS A 121 -7.72 4.87 -17.24
CA LYS A 121 -6.63 5.53 -16.51
C LYS A 121 -6.98 6.97 -16.16
N ALA A 122 -6.86 7.30 -14.90
CA ALA A 122 -6.72 8.67 -14.47
C ALA A 122 -5.45 9.29 -15.10
N ASP A 123 -5.45 10.55 -15.40
CA ASP A 123 -4.22 11.26 -15.76
C ASP A 123 -3.34 11.51 -14.50
N VAL A 124 -2.17 12.12 -14.69
CA VAL A 124 -1.24 12.36 -13.58
C VAL A 124 -1.84 13.29 -12.53
N PRO A 125 -2.43 14.44 -12.87
CA PRO A 125 -3.10 15.30 -11.90
C PRO A 125 -4.21 14.60 -11.10
N GLU A 126 -5.06 13.80 -11.75
CA GLU A 126 -6.08 13.02 -11.05
C GLU A 126 -5.47 12.00 -10.08
N LEU A 127 -4.37 11.35 -10.45
CA LEU A 127 -3.66 10.42 -9.56
C LEU A 127 -3.05 11.13 -8.38
N GLN A 128 -2.47 12.30 -8.59
CA GLN A 128 -1.90 13.13 -7.52
C GLN A 128 -2.96 13.48 -6.49
N GLU A 129 -4.09 14.02 -6.93
CA GLU A 129 -5.24 14.34 -6.05
C GLU A 129 -5.78 13.08 -5.36
N ALA A 130 -6.04 12.02 -6.11
CA ALA A 130 -6.63 10.80 -5.58
C ALA A 130 -5.76 10.08 -4.55
N MET A 131 -4.44 10.24 -4.64
CA MET A 131 -3.45 9.61 -3.75
C MET A 131 -2.97 10.56 -2.64
N GLY A 132 -3.21 11.88 -2.77
CA GLY A 132 -2.62 12.90 -1.90
C GLY A 132 -1.10 13.01 -2.08
N ILE A 133 -0.60 12.86 -3.32
CA ILE A 133 0.83 12.87 -3.66
C ILE A 133 1.07 13.95 -4.73
N HIS A 134 1.72 15.06 -4.37
CA HIS A 134 1.92 16.19 -5.27
C HIS A 134 3.38 16.52 -5.59
N TRP A 135 4.34 15.71 -5.09
CA TRP A 135 5.78 15.94 -5.26
C TRP A 135 6.42 15.17 -6.42
N THR A 136 5.63 14.40 -7.16
CA THR A 136 6.07 13.70 -8.38
C THR A 136 4.98 13.72 -9.44
N ASP A 137 5.37 13.85 -10.69
CA ASP A 137 4.54 13.72 -11.89
C ASP A 137 4.78 12.38 -12.63
N VAL A 138 5.63 11.53 -12.08
CA VAL A 138 5.96 10.23 -12.65
C VAL A 138 4.84 9.24 -12.33
N ARG A 139 4.04 8.88 -13.35
CA ARG A 139 2.90 7.97 -13.21
C ARG A 139 3.24 6.66 -12.49
N LYS A 140 4.41 6.08 -12.79
CA LYS A 140 4.84 4.82 -12.17
C LYS A 140 4.99 4.98 -10.65
N GLU A 141 5.61 6.06 -10.21
CA GLU A 141 5.78 6.36 -8.78
C GLU A 141 4.43 6.50 -8.08
N LEU A 142 3.50 7.26 -8.67
CA LEU A 142 2.14 7.42 -8.14
C LEU A 142 1.39 6.08 -8.04
N THR A 143 1.50 5.20 -9.07
CA THR A 143 0.80 3.92 -9.05
C THR A 143 1.45 2.86 -8.15
N GLU A 144 2.71 3.01 -7.79
CA GLU A 144 3.43 2.12 -6.86
C GLU A 144 3.42 2.62 -5.42
N ALA A 145 3.30 3.92 -5.19
CA ALA A 145 3.34 4.54 -3.87
C ALA A 145 2.25 4.04 -2.90
N ILE A 146 2.52 4.17 -1.63
CA ILE A 146 1.53 4.10 -0.55
C ILE A 146 1.04 5.53 -0.28
N PRO A 147 -0.27 5.79 -0.18
CA PRO A 147 -0.76 7.12 0.17
C PRO A 147 -0.14 7.62 1.48
N PRO A 148 0.37 8.85 1.53
CA PRO A 148 1.01 9.42 2.73
C PRO A 148 0.15 9.36 3.98
N ALA A 149 -1.17 9.54 3.81
CA ALA A 149 -2.15 9.46 4.88
C ALA A 149 -2.10 8.14 5.67
N TYR A 150 -1.67 7.03 5.03
CA TYR A 150 -1.55 5.75 5.71
C TYR A 150 -0.34 5.74 6.66
N GLY A 151 0.81 6.23 6.20
CA GLY A 151 2.00 6.35 7.03
C GLY A 151 1.78 7.30 8.20
N GLU A 152 1.16 8.45 7.94
CA GLU A 152 0.79 9.42 8.97
C GLU A 152 -0.15 8.81 10.01
N TYR A 153 -1.18 8.07 9.59
CA TYR A 153 -2.10 7.40 10.50
C TYR A 153 -1.38 6.41 11.41
N ILE A 154 -0.52 5.56 10.85
CA ILE A 154 0.24 4.56 11.62
C ILE A 154 1.15 5.27 12.63
N LEU A 155 1.88 6.30 12.21
CA LEU A 155 2.78 7.05 13.09
C LEU A 155 2.01 7.75 14.22
N ARG A 156 0.87 8.39 13.92
CA ARG A 156 0.01 8.99 14.97
C ARG A 156 -0.50 7.95 15.97
N ARG A 157 -0.85 6.76 15.50
CA ARG A 157 -1.28 5.65 16.39
C ARG A 157 -0.13 5.16 17.27
N PHE A 158 1.08 5.11 16.75
CA PHE A 158 2.28 4.77 17.52
C PHE A 158 2.58 5.83 18.59
N LEU A 159 2.55 7.11 18.23
CA LEU A 159 2.85 8.20 19.16
C LEU A 159 1.80 8.35 20.28
N ALA A 160 0.61 7.76 20.10
CA ALA A 160 -0.47 7.78 21.09
C ALA A 160 -0.54 6.48 21.95
N ALA A 161 0.34 5.51 21.69
CA ALA A 161 0.38 4.23 22.41
C ALA A 161 1.33 4.28 23.60
#